data_a9f692a43d24ecbaae5c181d2cfea6f0
#
_entry.id   a9f692a43d24ecbaae5c181d2cfea6f0
#
_cell.length_a   1.000
_cell.length_b   1.000
_cell.length_c   1.000
_cell.angle_alpha   90.00
_cell.angle_beta   90.00
_cell.angle_gamma   90.00
#
_symmetry.space_group_name_H-M   'P 1'
#
loop_
_entity.id
_entity.type
_entity.pdbx_description
1 polymer ?
#
loop_
_entity_poly.entity_id
_entity_poly.type
_entity_poly.pdbx_seq_one_letter_code
_entity_poly.pdbx_strand_id
1 'polypeptide(L)'
;RGESHIERSTGDAMGMNMISKGVEKALALMTESHFPEMKVLSLSGNYCTDKKPAAINWIDGRGKSVVAEAIIPGDVVRSVLKSDVDALVELNISKNLIGSAMAGSIGGFNAHAANIVTAIFLATGQDPAQNVESSNCITVMKK
;
A
#
# COMPACT_ATOMS: atom_id res chain seq x y z
N ARG A 1 21.53 7.30 23.37
CA ARG A 1 20.54 8.15 22.64
C ARG A 1 19.31 7.29 22.43
N GLY A 2 18.21 7.65 23.08
CA GLY A 2 16.91 7.00 22.89
C GLY A 2 16.12 7.73 21.80
N GLU A 3 15.55 6.99 20.85
CA GLU A 3 14.54 7.52 19.94
C GLU A 3 13.17 7.27 20.58
N SER A 4 12.34 8.31 20.62
CA SER A 4 10.96 8.19 21.09
C SER A 4 10.03 8.16 19.88
N HIS A 5 9.13 7.21 19.88
CA HIS A 5 8.14 7.03 18.83
C HIS A 5 6.74 7.30 19.38
N ILE A 6 5.95 8.10 18.67
CA ILE A 6 4.55 8.37 19.00
C ILE A 6 3.69 7.72 17.93
N GLU A 7 2.88 6.76 18.33
CA GLU A 7 1.92 6.09 17.46
C GLU A 7 0.50 6.58 17.75
N ARG A 8 -0.31 6.69 16.74
CA ARG A 8 -1.72 7.07 16.85
C ARG A 8 -2.58 6.35 15.83
N SER A 9 -3.76 5.92 16.28
CA SER A 9 -4.80 5.38 15.42
C SER A 9 -5.86 6.44 15.11
N THR A 10 -6.32 6.48 13.87
CA THR A 10 -7.40 7.37 13.39
C THR A 10 -8.68 6.62 13.06
N GLY A 11 -8.75 5.32 13.35
CA GLY A 11 -9.88 4.47 12.96
C GLY A 11 -10.05 4.45 11.44
N ASP A 12 -11.24 4.77 10.97
CA ASP A 12 -11.57 4.78 9.54
C ASP A 12 -11.20 6.07 8.80
N ALA A 13 -10.71 7.07 9.52
CA ALA A 13 -10.35 8.36 8.93
C ALA A 13 -8.89 8.40 8.48
N MET A 14 -8.63 9.06 7.36
CA MET A 14 -7.27 9.43 6.95
C MET A 14 -6.88 10.74 7.64
N GLY A 15 -6.15 10.66 8.73
CA GLY A 15 -5.89 11.77 9.64
C GLY A 15 -4.48 12.36 9.61
N MET A 16 -3.72 12.24 8.51
CA MET A 16 -2.29 12.61 8.46
C MET A 16 -2.01 14.03 8.94
N ASN A 17 -2.73 15.01 8.44
CA ASN A 17 -2.53 16.42 8.84
C ASN A 17 -2.95 16.69 10.29
N MET A 18 -4.01 16.06 10.75
CA MET A 18 -4.47 16.17 12.14
C MET A 18 -3.50 15.54 13.11
N ILE A 19 -2.91 14.40 12.74
CA ILE A 19 -1.86 13.74 13.53
C ILE A 19 -0.64 14.63 13.62
N SER A 20 -0.15 15.15 12.50
CA SER A 20 1.01 16.04 12.47
C SER A 20 0.83 17.25 13.38
N LYS A 21 -0.32 17.91 13.32
CA LYS A 21 -0.67 19.03 14.19
C LYS A 21 -0.73 18.64 15.67
N GLY A 22 -1.29 17.48 15.98
CA GLY A 22 -1.37 16.97 17.35
C GLY A 22 -0.01 16.62 17.93
N VAL A 23 0.85 15.96 17.14
CA VAL A 23 2.22 15.61 17.52
C VAL A 23 3.08 16.87 17.71
N GLU A 24 2.97 17.85 16.81
CA GLU A 24 3.68 19.12 16.94
C GLU A 24 3.35 19.82 18.26
N LYS A 25 2.07 19.87 18.63
CA LYS A 25 1.65 20.45 19.91
C LYS A 25 2.14 19.65 21.12
N ALA A 26 2.12 18.33 21.04
CA ALA A 26 2.64 17.47 22.11
C ALA A 26 4.14 17.67 22.29
N LEU A 27 4.90 17.72 21.20
CA LEU A 27 6.34 17.96 21.22
C LEU A 27 6.69 19.34 21.79
N ALA A 28 5.93 20.37 21.42
CA ALA A 28 6.10 21.71 21.99
C ALA A 28 5.94 21.69 23.53
N LEU A 29 4.88 21.07 24.02
CA LEU A 29 4.67 20.93 25.46
C LEU A 29 5.81 20.14 26.15
N MET A 30 6.28 19.08 25.53
CA MET A 30 7.38 18.27 26.06
C MET A 30 8.69 19.07 26.17
N THR A 31 9.03 19.82 25.13
CA THR A 31 10.27 20.62 25.11
C THR A 31 10.21 21.83 26.02
N GLU A 32 9.06 22.50 26.10
CA GLU A 32 8.88 23.72 26.90
C GLU A 32 8.76 23.43 28.41
N SER A 33 8.08 22.34 28.76
CA SER A 33 7.67 22.13 30.16
C SER A 33 8.35 20.97 30.87
N HIS A 34 8.83 19.96 30.13
CA HIS A 34 9.29 18.72 30.76
C HIS A 34 10.72 18.32 30.37
N PHE A 35 11.11 18.51 29.13
CA PHE A 35 12.37 18.03 28.60
C PHE A 35 13.08 19.11 27.76
N PRO A 36 13.58 20.19 28.37
CA PRO A 36 14.19 21.32 27.64
C PRO A 36 15.45 20.91 26.84
N GLU A 37 16.11 19.83 27.24
CA GLU A 37 17.25 19.29 26.51
C GLU A 37 16.88 18.45 25.30
N MET A 38 15.58 18.12 25.12
CA MET A 38 15.11 17.32 24.02
C MET A 38 15.18 18.10 22.71
N LYS A 39 15.77 17.50 21.70
CA LYS A 39 15.84 18.07 20.35
C LYS A 39 14.93 17.30 19.40
N VAL A 40 13.94 17.99 18.85
CA VAL A 40 13.09 17.44 17.80
C VAL A 40 13.83 17.42 16.48
N LEU A 41 13.96 16.24 15.88
CA LEU A 41 14.63 16.07 14.58
C LEU A 41 13.63 16.14 13.43
N SER A 42 12.48 15.50 13.57
CA SER A 42 11.44 15.43 12.55
C SER A 42 10.11 15.05 13.18
N LEU A 43 9.01 15.42 12.53
CA LEU A 43 7.66 14.95 12.87
C LEU A 43 7.37 13.55 12.34
N SER A 44 8.08 13.12 11.31
CA SER A 44 7.92 11.80 10.71
C SER A 44 9.22 11.03 10.75
N GLY A 45 9.18 9.82 11.33
CA GLY A 45 10.30 8.87 11.28
C GLY A 45 10.31 7.96 10.05
N ASN A 46 9.42 8.19 9.08
CA ASN A 46 9.20 7.32 7.91
C ASN A 46 8.73 5.90 8.23
N TYR A 47 8.41 5.59 9.47
CA TYR A 47 7.83 4.30 9.83
C TYR A 47 6.44 4.11 9.23
N CYS A 48 5.73 5.18 8.94
CA CYS A 48 4.45 5.16 8.23
C CYS A 48 4.53 4.54 6.83
N THR A 49 5.70 4.52 6.22
CA THR A 49 6.00 3.87 4.93
C THR A 49 5.00 4.15 3.80
N ASP A 50 4.28 5.26 3.88
CA ASP A 50 3.52 5.76 2.75
C ASP A 50 4.48 6.12 1.61
N LYS A 51 4.12 5.84 0.39
CA LYS A 51 4.94 6.12 -0.80
C LYS A 51 6.18 5.22 -0.95
N LYS A 52 6.25 4.12 -0.22
CA LYS A 52 7.37 3.17 -0.27
C LYS A 52 6.89 1.72 -0.26
N PRO A 53 7.55 0.81 -1.00
CA PRO A 53 7.35 -0.63 -0.80
C PRO A 53 7.97 -1.02 0.53
N ALA A 54 7.18 -1.56 1.45
CA ALA A 54 7.66 -1.95 2.77
C ALA A 54 6.86 -3.12 3.34
N ALA A 55 7.55 -4.04 4.00
CA ALA A 55 6.92 -5.21 4.62
C ALA A 55 5.90 -4.82 5.69
N ILE A 56 6.14 -3.72 6.42
CA ILE A 56 5.26 -3.26 7.49
C ILE A 56 3.85 -2.93 7.00
N ASN A 57 3.70 -2.50 5.75
CA ASN A 57 2.39 -2.26 5.13
C ASN A 57 1.53 -3.53 5.02
N TRP A 58 2.17 -4.71 5.06
CA TRP A 58 1.50 -6.01 5.07
C TRP A 58 1.35 -6.58 6.48
N ILE A 59 2.33 -6.35 7.34
CA ILE A 59 2.34 -6.88 8.72
C ILE A 59 1.32 -6.14 9.57
N ASP A 60 1.38 -4.83 9.61
CA ASP A 60 0.46 -3.99 10.40
C ASP A 60 -0.80 -3.60 9.61
N GLY A 61 -0.76 -3.79 8.30
CA GLY A 61 -1.78 -3.29 7.39
C GLY A 61 -1.60 -1.80 7.07
N ARG A 62 -2.26 -1.38 5.99
CA ARG A 62 -2.28 0.03 5.59
C ARG A 62 -3.56 0.31 4.81
N GLY A 63 -4.29 1.36 5.25
CA GLY A 63 -5.54 1.76 4.60
C GLY A 63 -6.60 0.66 4.69
N LYS A 64 -7.29 0.44 3.60
CA LYS A 64 -8.35 -0.56 3.47
C LYS A 64 -7.92 -1.68 2.53
N SER A 65 -8.25 -2.91 2.90
CA SER A 65 -8.09 -4.08 2.04
C SER A 65 -9.44 -4.49 1.49
N VAL A 66 -9.45 -4.90 0.23
CA VAL A 66 -10.65 -5.40 -0.44
C VAL A 66 -10.31 -6.69 -1.19
N VAL A 67 -11.24 -7.62 -1.16
CA VAL A 67 -11.22 -8.82 -2.01
C VAL A 67 -12.36 -8.69 -3.00
N ALA A 68 -12.04 -8.75 -4.28
CA ALA A 68 -13.02 -8.71 -5.37
C ALA A 68 -12.86 -9.95 -6.24
N GLU A 69 -13.97 -10.49 -6.73
CA GLU A 69 -14.02 -11.67 -7.58
C GLU A 69 -14.78 -11.37 -8.87
N ALA A 70 -14.31 -11.94 -9.96
CA ALA A 70 -15.03 -11.93 -11.23
C ALA A 70 -15.02 -13.35 -11.82
N ILE A 71 -16.20 -13.80 -12.26
CA ILE A 71 -16.35 -15.06 -13.00
C ILE A 71 -16.41 -14.73 -14.48
N ILE A 72 -15.41 -15.17 -15.24
CA ILE A 72 -15.29 -14.91 -16.66
C ILE A 72 -15.60 -16.20 -17.43
N PRO A 73 -16.65 -16.24 -18.25
CA PRO A 73 -16.97 -17.42 -19.05
C PRO A 73 -15.85 -17.79 -20.02
N GLY A 74 -15.60 -19.08 -20.19
CA GLY A 74 -14.50 -19.56 -21.04
C GLY A 74 -14.62 -19.19 -22.52
N ASP A 75 -15.82 -18.98 -23.04
CA ASP A 75 -16.06 -18.46 -24.39
C ASP A 75 -15.63 -16.98 -24.52
N VAL A 76 -15.80 -16.18 -23.48
CA VAL A 76 -15.27 -14.81 -23.42
C VAL A 76 -13.74 -14.81 -23.38
N VAL A 77 -13.14 -15.71 -22.61
CA VAL A 77 -11.68 -15.88 -22.61
C VAL A 77 -11.15 -16.17 -24.02
N ARG A 78 -11.80 -17.06 -24.76
CA ARG A 78 -11.40 -17.40 -26.12
C ARG A 78 -11.66 -16.28 -27.12
N SER A 79 -12.85 -15.70 -27.11
CA SER A 79 -13.28 -14.75 -28.13
C SER A 79 -12.74 -13.33 -27.94
N VAL A 80 -12.63 -12.86 -26.68
CA VAL A 80 -12.20 -11.50 -26.35
C VAL A 80 -10.73 -11.46 -25.95
N LEU A 81 -10.32 -12.31 -25.01
CA LEU A 81 -8.94 -12.32 -24.50
C LEU A 81 -7.98 -13.10 -25.43
N LYS A 82 -8.51 -13.82 -26.43
CA LYS A 82 -7.72 -14.59 -27.40
C LYS A 82 -6.78 -15.61 -26.75
N SER A 83 -7.22 -16.21 -25.66
CA SER A 83 -6.48 -17.20 -24.88
C SER A 83 -7.40 -18.36 -24.52
N ASP A 84 -6.97 -19.23 -23.63
CA ASP A 84 -7.80 -20.26 -23.02
C ASP A 84 -7.67 -20.22 -21.50
N VAL A 85 -8.61 -20.87 -20.81
CA VAL A 85 -8.70 -20.83 -19.35
C VAL A 85 -7.47 -21.45 -18.68
N ASP A 86 -7.01 -22.59 -19.19
CA ASP A 86 -5.88 -23.29 -18.58
C ASP A 86 -4.59 -22.49 -18.76
N ALA A 87 -4.35 -21.94 -19.94
CA ALA A 87 -3.19 -21.09 -20.21
C ALA A 87 -3.18 -19.82 -19.34
N LEU A 88 -4.32 -19.18 -19.09
CA LEU A 88 -4.38 -18.01 -18.23
C LEU A 88 -4.10 -18.35 -16.76
N VAL A 89 -4.64 -19.46 -16.27
CA VAL A 89 -4.38 -19.91 -14.88
C VAL A 89 -2.90 -20.26 -14.71
N GLU A 90 -2.33 -21.01 -15.63
CA GLU A 90 -0.91 -21.38 -15.60
C GLU A 90 0.00 -20.14 -15.71
N LEU A 91 -0.33 -19.21 -16.60
CA LEU A 91 0.39 -17.95 -16.74
C LEU A 91 0.37 -17.13 -15.45
N ASN A 92 -0.79 -17.03 -14.79
CA ASN A 92 -0.90 -16.31 -13.52
C ASN A 92 -0.01 -16.94 -12.46
N ILE A 93 -0.01 -18.26 -12.32
CA ILE A 93 0.83 -18.98 -11.35
C ILE A 93 2.30 -18.75 -11.64
N SER A 94 2.72 -18.98 -12.89
CA SER A 94 4.12 -18.93 -13.27
C SER A 94 4.69 -17.52 -13.28
N LYS A 95 3.92 -16.54 -13.75
CA LYS A 95 4.37 -15.16 -13.93
C LYS A 95 4.04 -14.28 -12.72
N ASN A 96 2.76 -14.13 -12.40
CA ASN A 96 2.34 -13.19 -11.36
C ASN A 96 2.67 -13.67 -9.95
N LEU A 97 2.66 -14.97 -9.69
CA LEU A 97 2.96 -15.51 -8.37
C LEU A 97 4.44 -15.93 -8.27
N ILE A 98 4.88 -16.95 -9.00
CA ILE A 98 6.24 -17.48 -8.87
C ILE A 98 7.28 -16.45 -9.34
N GLY A 99 7.11 -15.89 -10.52
CA GLY A 99 8.04 -14.89 -11.07
C GLY A 99 8.18 -13.67 -10.18
N SER A 100 7.08 -13.16 -9.62
CA SER A 100 7.10 -12.05 -8.68
C SER A 100 7.79 -12.43 -7.36
N ALA A 101 7.56 -13.63 -6.86
CA ALA A 101 8.24 -14.12 -5.66
C ALA A 101 9.76 -14.25 -5.89
N MET A 102 10.19 -14.77 -7.03
CA MET A 102 11.60 -14.85 -7.39
C MET A 102 12.28 -13.49 -7.50
N ALA A 103 11.55 -12.46 -7.91
CA ALA A 103 12.02 -11.08 -7.95
C ALA A 103 12.06 -10.41 -6.56
N GLY A 104 11.56 -11.07 -5.52
CA GLY A 104 11.48 -10.49 -4.18
C GLY A 104 10.41 -9.41 -4.04
N SER A 105 9.32 -9.50 -4.79
CA SER A 105 8.24 -8.52 -4.74
C SER A 105 7.60 -8.44 -3.37
N ILE A 106 7.38 -7.23 -2.89
CA ILE A 106 6.61 -6.95 -1.67
C ILE A 106 5.24 -6.44 -2.10
N GLY A 107 4.24 -7.34 -2.12
CA GLY A 107 2.86 -7.00 -2.50
C GLY A 107 2.59 -6.81 -3.99
N GLY A 108 3.56 -7.04 -4.86
CA GLY A 108 3.45 -6.89 -6.30
C GLY A 108 3.17 -8.19 -7.05
N PHE A 109 2.16 -8.97 -6.63
CA PHE A 109 1.80 -10.25 -7.23
C PHE A 109 0.64 -10.10 -8.24
N ASN A 110 0.85 -9.25 -9.23
CA ASN A 110 -0.15 -8.88 -10.24
C ASN A 110 0.52 -8.51 -11.56
N ALA A 111 -0.27 -8.25 -12.60
CA ALA A 111 0.28 -7.84 -13.90
C ALA A 111 0.65 -6.34 -13.92
N HIS A 112 -0.34 -5.46 -13.68
CA HIS A 112 -0.12 -4.02 -13.75
C HIS A 112 -1.13 -3.20 -12.92
N ALA A 113 -1.42 -3.62 -11.70
CA ALA A 113 -2.33 -2.90 -10.80
C ALA A 113 -1.92 -1.42 -10.64
N ALA A 114 -0.62 -1.14 -10.60
CA ALA A 114 -0.09 0.21 -10.51
C ALA A 114 -0.54 1.12 -11.67
N ASN A 115 -0.66 0.59 -12.88
CA ASN A 115 -1.11 1.34 -14.05
C ASN A 115 -2.57 1.83 -13.88
N ILE A 116 -3.45 0.95 -13.43
CA ILE A 116 -4.87 1.26 -13.22
C ILE A 116 -5.05 2.22 -12.05
N VAL A 117 -4.37 1.98 -10.92
CA VAL A 117 -4.42 2.85 -9.75
C VAL A 117 -3.90 4.24 -10.07
N THR A 118 -2.81 4.37 -10.85
CA THR A 118 -2.29 5.66 -11.31
C THR A 118 -3.32 6.42 -12.11
N ALA A 119 -3.96 5.76 -13.07
CA ALA A 119 -4.99 6.39 -13.89
C ALA A 119 -6.15 6.93 -13.05
N ILE A 120 -6.62 6.15 -12.08
CA ILE A 120 -7.68 6.56 -11.15
C ILE A 120 -7.22 7.73 -10.27
N PHE A 121 -6.01 7.67 -9.71
CA PHE A 121 -5.48 8.70 -8.82
C PHE A 121 -5.33 10.04 -9.55
N LEU A 122 -4.81 10.03 -10.77
CA LEU A 122 -4.71 11.24 -11.58
C LEU A 122 -6.10 11.78 -11.97
N ALA A 123 -7.02 10.92 -12.36
CA ALA A 123 -8.37 11.31 -12.74
C ALA A 123 -9.18 11.90 -11.58
N THR A 124 -8.91 11.48 -10.36
CA THR A 124 -9.63 11.90 -9.15
C THR A 124 -8.86 12.92 -8.29
N GLY A 125 -7.69 13.35 -8.73
CA GLY A 125 -6.88 14.34 -8.01
C GLY A 125 -6.27 13.82 -6.72
N GLN A 126 -6.03 12.52 -6.59
CA GLN A 126 -5.35 11.91 -5.45
C GLN A 126 -3.82 12.01 -5.60
N ASP A 127 -3.10 11.84 -4.50
CA ASP A 127 -1.63 11.89 -4.48
C ASP A 127 -1.03 10.71 -5.26
N PRO A 128 -0.45 10.93 -6.44
CA PRO A 128 0.11 9.84 -7.25
C PRO A 128 1.31 9.15 -6.61
N ALA A 129 2.01 9.79 -5.68
CA ALA A 129 3.12 9.17 -4.98
C ALA A 129 2.67 8.01 -4.06
N GLN A 130 1.43 8.03 -3.61
CA GLN A 130 0.85 6.93 -2.83
C GLN A 130 0.44 5.73 -3.68
N ASN A 131 0.62 5.79 -4.99
CA ASN A 131 0.41 4.64 -5.87
C ASN A 131 1.28 3.43 -5.49
N VAL A 132 2.45 3.65 -4.91
CA VAL A 132 3.38 2.57 -4.56
C VAL A 132 2.73 1.55 -3.64
N GLU A 133 2.17 1.99 -2.51
CA GLU A 133 1.50 1.09 -1.56
C GLU A 133 0.04 0.81 -1.92
N SER A 134 -0.64 1.76 -2.58
CA SER A 134 -2.05 1.61 -2.94
C SER A 134 -2.29 0.63 -4.09
N SER A 135 -1.26 0.30 -4.85
CA SER A 135 -1.31 -0.71 -5.91
C SER A 135 -0.87 -2.11 -5.47
N ASN A 136 -0.59 -2.30 -4.19
CA ASN A 136 -0.29 -3.62 -3.65
C ASN A 136 -1.49 -4.55 -3.86
N CYS A 137 -1.26 -5.64 -4.58
CA CYS A 137 -2.34 -6.52 -5.02
C CYS A 137 -1.80 -7.93 -5.29
N ILE A 138 -2.59 -8.93 -4.96
CA ILE A 138 -2.34 -10.33 -5.29
C ILE A 138 -3.48 -10.80 -6.19
N THR A 139 -3.15 -11.18 -7.42
CA THR A 139 -4.11 -11.74 -8.37
C THR A 139 -4.08 -13.25 -8.29
N VAL A 140 -5.22 -13.86 -8.01
CA VAL A 140 -5.40 -15.31 -8.02
C VAL A 140 -6.38 -15.66 -9.12
N MET A 141 -6.01 -16.63 -9.96
CA MET A 141 -6.89 -17.18 -10.99
C MET A 141 -7.14 -18.67 -10.70
N LYS A 142 -8.39 -19.07 -10.83
CA LYS A 142 -8.82 -20.47 -10.67
C LYS A 142 -9.74 -20.84 -11.84
N LYS A 143 -9.77 -22.14 -12.13
CA LYS A 143 -10.67 -22.76 -13.10
C LYS A 143 -12.03 -23.04 -12.46
#